data_5c688e56e36b253976ca8db677618aac
#
_entry.id   5c688e56e36b253976ca8db677618aac
#
_cell.length_a   1.000
_cell.length_b   1.000
_cell.length_c   1.000
_cell.angle_alpha   90.00
_cell.angle_beta   90.00
_cell.angle_gamma   90.00
#
_symmetry.space_group_name_H-M   'P 1'
#
loop_
_entity.id
_entity.type
_entity.pdbx_description
1 polymer ?
#
loop_
_entity_poly.entity_id
_entity_poly.type
_entity_poly.pdbx_seq_one_letter_code
_entity_poly.pdbx_strand_id
1 'polypeptide(L)'
;MAISLLEYNLLSQNQRVLGFEIPNDDLPRIYTTDNLLTDTELDTLMMAAYRQIYNEQQMLSSHRQLCLESQLCAGQITVRGFIRGLLLSDSFRRLVFECNNNYRFVEICIQRVLGRNVYGDREKITWSIVIATKGIEAFIDALLDSDEYLNNFGDSTVPYQRRRILPSRTKGEVTFAHTTRYGADYRDRLPKQVFKRDKGAARLDYLRWEWQKSQPAIIGKIGAGFVYAGVGFVGILILAVFLGL
;
A
#
# COMPACT_ATOMS: atom_id res chain seq x y z
N MET A 1 -15.30 19.35 24.17
CA MET A 1 -15.19 20.73 23.65
C MET A 1 -15.47 20.66 22.16
N ALA A 2 -16.51 21.33 21.66
CA ALA A 2 -16.82 21.31 20.23
C ALA A 2 -15.67 21.94 19.46
N ILE A 3 -15.19 21.24 18.44
CA ILE A 3 -14.14 21.77 17.54
C ILE A 3 -14.88 22.72 16.59
N SER A 4 -14.60 24.01 16.71
CA SER A 4 -15.18 25.02 15.81
C SER A 4 -14.84 24.67 14.35
N LEU A 5 -15.79 24.79 13.45
CA LEU A 5 -15.68 24.48 12.01
C LEU A 5 -15.80 22.99 11.64
N LEU A 6 -16.00 22.07 12.55
CA LEU A 6 -16.24 20.66 12.20
C LEU A 6 -17.66 20.41 11.69
N GLU A 7 -18.61 21.29 12.01
CA GLU A 7 -19.94 21.27 11.43
C GLU A 7 -19.87 21.72 9.97
N TYR A 8 -19.99 20.80 9.06
CA TYR A 8 -20.03 21.04 7.62
C TYR A 8 -21.28 20.41 7.01
N ASN A 9 -21.86 21.10 6.06
CA ASN A 9 -22.93 20.53 5.26
C ASN A 9 -22.38 19.49 4.30
N LEU A 10 -23.01 18.31 4.27
CA LEU A 10 -22.68 17.27 3.32
C LEU A 10 -22.84 17.79 1.88
N LEU A 11 -21.76 17.71 1.10
CA LEU A 11 -21.68 18.29 -0.24
C LEU A 11 -22.45 17.51 -1.29
N SER A 12 -22.68 16.21 -1.10
CA SER A 12 -23.40 15.37 -2.02
C SER A 12 -24.54 14.59 -1.34
N GLN A 13 -25.58 14.24 -2.12
CA GLN A 13 -26.65 13.38 -1.61
C GLN A 13 -26.15 12.02 -1.18
N ASN A 14 -25.11 11.51 -1.84
CA ASN A 14 -24.50 10.22 -1.49
C ASN A 14 -23.95 10.20 -0.06
N GLN A 15 -23.49 11.33 0.46
CA GLN A 15 -22.96 11.43 1.83
C GLN A 15 -24.06 11.58 2.89
N ARG A 16 -25.29 11.89 2.49
CA ARG A 16 -26.44 12.03 3.40
C ARG A 16 -27.18 10.73 3.67
N VAL A 17 -26.95 9.71 2.83
CA VAL A 17 -27.63 8.43 2.94
C VAL A 17 -26.75 7.48 3.74
N LEU A 18 -27.25 7.04 4.88
CA LEU A 18 -26.59 6.05 5.74
C LEU A 18 -26.98 4.63 5.35
N GLY A 19 -26.21 3.65 5.76
CA GLY A 19 -26.56 2.23 5.65
C GLY A 19 -26.11 1.54 4.35
N PHE A 20 -25.40 2.21 3.46
CA PHE A 20 -24.83 1.62 2.23
C PHE A 20 -23.32 1.38 2.31
N GLU A 21 -22.78 1.44 3.50
CA GLU A 21 -21.36 1.23 3.72
C GLU A 21 -21.07 -0.25 3.93
N ILE A 22 -20.10 -0.76 3.19
CA ILE A 22 -19.67 -2.15 3.25
C ILE A 22 -18.15 -2.22 3.41
N PRO A 23 -17.62 -3.32 3.98
CA PRO A 23 -16.18 -3.56 3.98
C PRO A 23 -15.61 -3.56 2.57
N ASN A 24 -14.36 -3.17 2.44
CA ASN A 24 -13.66 -3.18 1.17
C ASN A 24 -13.39 -4.61 0.68
N ASP A 25 -13.32 -4.81 -0.64
CA ASP A 25 -12.94 -6.10 -1.25
C ASP A 25 -11.56 -6.59 -0.81
N ASP A 26 -10.66 -5.67 -0.47
CA ASP A 26 -9.31 -5.98 -0.01
C ASP A 26 -9.24 -6.55 1.41
N LEU A 27 -10.24 -6.26 2.24
CA LEU A 27 -10.40 -6.77 3.60
C LEU A 27 -11.83 -7.25 3.77
N PRO A 28 -12.18 -8.40 3.18
CA PRO A 28 -13.56 -8.91 3.19
C PRO A 28 -14.02 -9.32 4.59
N ARG A 29 -13.08 -9.52 5.51
CA ARG A 29 -13.37 -9.91 6.90
C ARG A 29 -13.20 -8.70 7.82
N ILE A 30 -14.22 -8.48 8.67
CA ILE A 30 -14.14 -7.54 9.78
C ILE A 30 -13.47 -8.26 10.96
N TYR A 31 -12.41 -7.66 11.50
CA TYR A 31 -11.67 -8.18 12.64
C TYR A 31 -12.14 -7.48 13.91
N THR A 32 -12.68 -8.25 14.84
CA THR A 32 -13.19 -7.76 16.14
C THR A 32 -12.75 -8.71 17.25
N THR A 33 -12.61 -8.16 18.45
CA THR A 33 -12.31 -8.93 19.67
C THR A 33 -13.58 -9.32 20.44
N ASP A 34 -14.79 -9.03 19.91
CA ASP A 34 -16.06 -9.36 20.59
C ASP A 34 -16.30 -10.86 20.79
N ASN A 35 -15.68 -11.67 19.96
CA ASN A 35 -15.66 -13.12 20.13
C ASN A 35 -14.33 -13.55 20.76
N LEU A 36 -14.36 -14.65 21.53
CA LEU A 36 -13.14 -15.28 22.05
C LEU A 36 -12.27 -15.67 20.87
N LEU A 37 -11.18 -14.95 20.68
CA LEU A 37 -10.23 -15.20 19.60
C LEU A 37 -9.19 -16.23 20.05
N THR A 38 -8.86 -17.13 19.15
CA THR A 38 -7.66 -17.97 19.29
C THR A 38 -6.40 -17.10 19.10
N ASP A 39 -5.26 -17.57 19.60
CA ASP A 39 -3.99 -16.85 19.45
C ASP A 39 -3.70 -16.52 17.96
N THR A 40 -4.01 -17.45 17.07
CA THR A 40 -3.82 -17.25 15.62
C THR A 40 -4.77 -16.19 15.03
N GLU A 41 -6.00 -16.11 15.53
CA GLU A 41 -6.96 -15.08 15.12
C GLU A 41 -6.55 -13.70 15.66
N LEU A 42 -6.01 -13.66 16.86
CA LEU A 42 -5.47 -12.43 17.45
C LEU A 42 -4.26 -11.92 16.66
N ASP A 43 -3.36 -12.81 16.24
CA ASP A 43 -2.26 -12.45 15.35
C ASP A 43 -2.76 -11.90 14.02
N THR A 44 -3.78 -12.52 13.42
CA THR A 44 -4.37 -12.02 12.17
C THR A 44 -5.03 -10.66 12.34
N LEU A 45 -5.69 -10.41 13.48
CA LEU A 45 -6.26 -9.11 13.85
C LEU A 45 -5.16 -8.04 13.98
N MET A 46 -4.08 -8.35 14.71
CA MET A 46 -2.94 -7.43 14.85
C MET A 46 -2.32 -7.10 13.50
N MET A 47 -2.12 -8.10 12.64
CA MET A 47 -1.59 -7.86 11.29
C MET A 47 -2.53 -7.04 10.42
N ALA A 48 -3.85 -7.22 10.56
CA ALA A 48 -4.84 -6.38 9.88
C ALA A 48 -4.77 -4.92 10.35
N ALA A 49 -4.61 -4.69 11.66
CA ALA A 49 -4.42 -3.37 12.23
C ALA A 49 -3.14 -2.69 11.72
N TYR A 50 -2.02 -3.41 11.70
CA TYR A 50 -0.77 -2.90 11.12
C TYR A 50 -0.94 -2.53 9.64
N ARG A 51 -1.57 -3.41 8.84
CA ARG A 51 -1.81 -3.15 7.41
C ARG A 51 -2.67 -1.93 7.19
N GLN A 52 -3.68 -1.71 8.03
CA GLN A 52 -4.55 -0.54 7.93
C GLN A 52 -3.81 0.75 8.29
N ILE A 53 -2.98 0.75 9.32
CA ILE A 53 -2.32 1.96 9.83
C ILE A 53 -1.00 2.25 9.13
N TYR A 54 -0.14 1.24 8.94
CA TYR A 54 1.21 1.44 8.40
C TYR A 54 1.30 1.27 6.88
N ASN A 55 0.36 0.58 6.25
CA ASN A 55 0.46 0.03 4.91
C ASN A 55 1.49 -1.12 4.77
N GLU A 56 1.49 -1.79 3.62
CA GLU A 56 2.32 -2.99 3.42
C GLU A 56 3.83 -2.71 3.41
N GLN A 57 4.26 -1.53 2.90
CA GLN A 57 5.68 -1.20 2.82
C GLN A 57 6.32 -0.92 4.17
N GLN A 58 5.54 -0.49 5.14
CA GLN A 58 6.00 -0.18 6.49
C GLN A 58 5.85 -1.34 7.46
N MET A 59 5.31 -2.48 7.02
CA MET A 59 5.17 -3.70 7.83
C MET A 59 6.51 -4.45 7.94
N LEU A 60 7.50 -3.82 8.56
CA LEU A 60 8.79 -4.41 8.85
C LEU A 60 8.83 -4.94 10.28
N SER A 61 9.61 -5.98 10.52
CA SER A 61 9.80 -6.53 11.86
C SER A 61 10.34 -5.50 12.86
N SER A 62 11.15 -4.55 12.39
CA SER A 62 11.70 -3.43 13.19
C SER A 62 10.64 -2.39 13.59
N HIS A 63 9.51 -2.32 12.90
CA HIS A 63 8.43 -1.38 13.19
C HIS A 63 7.36 -1.96 14.10
N ARG A 64 7.44 -3.25 14.43
CA ARG A 64 6.49 -3.90 15.33
C ARG A 64 6.58 -3.31 16.74
N GLN A 65 5.43 -3.09 17.34
CA GLN A 65 5.28 -2.54 18.68
C GLN A 65 5.01 -3.69 19.67
N LEU A 66 6.02 -4.51 19.93
CA LEU A 66 5.89 -5.74 20.73
C LEU A 66 5.25 -5.51 22.11
N CYS A 67 5.52 -4.36 22.74
CA CYS A 67 4.91 -4.01 24.01
C CYS A 67 3.38 -3.86 23.88
N LEU A 68 2.90 -3.16 22.85
CA LEU A 68 1.47 -2.98 22.59
C LEU A 68 0.80 -4.30 22.19
N GLU A 69 1.49 -5.13 21.41
CA GLU A 69 1.02 -6.47 21.03
C GLU A 69 0.80 -7.33 22.26
N SER A 70 1.80 -7.37 23.18
CA SER A 70 1.68 -8.12 24.43
C SER A 70 0.54 -7.62 25.32
N GLN A 71 0.33 -6.30 25.39
CA GLN A 71 -0.77 -5.71 26.15
C GLN A 71 -2.14 -6.05 25.54
N LEU A 72 -2.24 -6.07 24.21
CA LEU A 72 -3.45 -6.48 23.53
C LEU A 72 -3.76 -7.96 23.73
N CYS A 73 -2.75 -8.84 23.62
CA CYS A 73 -2.87 -10.27 23.89
C CYS A 73 -3.30 -10.55 25.34
N ALA A 74 -2.77 -9.77 26.29
CA ALA A 74 -3.17 -9.86 27.69
C ALA A 74 -4.50 -9.20 28.03
N GLY A 75 -5.20 -8.61 27.04
CA GLY A 75 -6.48 -7.91 27.26
C GLY A 75 -6.35 -6.63 28.10
N GLN A 76 -5.15 -6.08 28.26
CA GLN A 76 -4.89 -4.87 29.03
C GLN A 76 -5.30 -3.61 28.26
N ILE A 77 -5.28 -3.65 26.94
CA ILE A 77 -5.71 -2.56 26.07
C ILE A 77 -6.77 -3.06 25.08
N THR A 78 -7.65 -2.17 24.67
CA THR A 78 -8.63 -2.41 23.62
C THR A 78 -7.98 -2.31 22.23
N VAL A 79 -8.70 -2.75 21.19
CA VAL A 79 -8.25 -2.55 19.79
C VAL A 79 -8.08 -1.05 19.52
N ARG A 80 -9.00 -0.20 19.99
CA ARG A 80 -8.86 1.26 19.87
C ARG A 80 -7.57 1.76 20.53
N GLY A 81 -7.25 1.26 21.73
CA GLY A 81 -5.99 1.58 22.44
C GLY A 81 -4.76 1.13 21.65
N PHE A 82 -4.83 -0.04 21.03
CA PHE A 82 -3.78 -0.54 20.16
C PHE A 82 -3.58 0.35 18.92
N ILE A 83 -4.65 0.72 18.23
CA ILE A 83 -4.62 1.66 17.09
C ILE A 83 -4.03 3.02 17.51
N ARG A 84 -4.44 3.55 18.69
CA ARG A 84 -3.86 4.77 19.25
C ARG A 84 -2.34 4.64 19.40
N GLY A 85 -1.88 3.54 19.99
CA GLY A 85 -0.45 3.28 20.17
C GLY A 85 0.31 3.19 18.85
N LEU A 86 -0.25 2.58 17.82
CA LEU A 86 0.36 2.52 16.48
C LEU A 86 0.48 3.92 15.85
N LEU A 87 -0.55 4.75 15.95
CA LEU A 87 -0.56 6.12 15.40
C LEU A 87 0.43 7.05 16.13
N LEU A 88 0.70 6.81 17.41
CA LEU A 88 1.66 7.57 18.21
C LEU A 88 3.07 6.97 18.20
N SER A 89 3.26 5.84 17.54
CA SER A 89 4.58 5.18 17.46
C SER A 89 5.60 6.06 16.74
N ASP A 90 6.86 5.89 17.12
CA ASP A 90 7.99 6.60 16.49
C ASP A 90 8.08 6.31 14.98
N SER A 91 7.79 5.08 14.56
CA SER A 91 7.76 4.72 13.14
C SER A 91 6.71 5.49 12.36
N PHE A 92 5.47 5.59 12.87
CA PHE A 92 4.41 6.35 12.23
C PHE A 92 4.70 7.85 12.22
N ARG A 93 5.21 8.36 13.33
CA ARG A 93 5.59 9.77 13.45
C ARG A 93 6.65 10.15 12.41
N ARG A 94 7.76 9.43 12.35
CA ARG A 94 8.86 9.74 11.40
C ARG A 94 8.48 9.53 9.94
N LEU A 95 7.77 8.45 9.64
CA LEU A 95 7.49 8.06 8.25
C LEU A 95 6.21 8.68 7.68
N VAL A 96 5.30 9.15 8.52
CA VAL A 96 4.03 9.69 8.05
C VAL A 96 3.82 11.15 8.48
N PHE A 97 4.06 11.49 9.74
CA PHE A 97 3.82 12.85 10.23
C PHE A 97 4.92 13.82 9.77
N GLU A 98 6.18 13.51 10.06
CA GLU A 98 7.30 14.42 9.80
C GLU A 98 7.62 14.59 8.29
N CYS A 99 7.24 13.63 7.47
CA CYS A 99 7.44 13.68 6.01
C CYS A 99 6.34 14.43 5.25
N ASN A 100 5.22 14.78 5.90
CA ASN A 100 4.06 15.36 5.26
C ASN A 100 3.67 16.70 5.91
N ASN A 101 2.99 17.55 5.15
CA ASN A 101 2.34 18.70 5.72
C ASN A 101 1.08 18.29 6.51
N ASN A 102 0.60 19.16 7.41
CA ASN A 102 -0.54 18.87 8.26
C ASN A 102 -1.81 18.49 7.46
N TYR A 103 -2.06 19.10 6.30
CA TYR A 103 -3.23 18.78 5.48
C TYR A 103 -3.18 17.36 4.92
N ARG A 104 -2.02 16.95 4.42
CA ARG A 104 -1.84 15.58 3.92
C ARG A 104 -1.85 14.56 5.06
N PHE A 105 -1.26 14.91 6.18
CA PHE A 105 -1.30 14.06 7.38
C PHE A 105 -2.74 13.83 7.86
N VAL A 106 -3.56 14.88 7.93
CA VAL A 106 -4.99 14.77 8.26
C VAL A 106 -5.71 13.85 7.28
N GLU A 107 -5.48 14.03 5.99
CA GLU A 107 -6.08 13.18 4.95
C GLU A 107 -5.72 11.71 5.14
N ILE A 108 -4.42 11.41 5.37
CA ILE A 108 -3.94 10.05 5.62
C ILE A 108 -4.59 9.47 6.89
N CYS A 109 -4.66 10.23 7.97
CA CYS A 109 -5.27 9.76 9.22
C CYS A 109 -6.76 9.48 9.06
N ILE A 110 -7.52 10.35 8.41
CA ILE A 110 -8.94 10.12 8.16
C ILE A 110 -9.15 8.88 7.27
N GLN A 111 -8.35 8.73 6.23
CA GLN A 111 -8.43 7.56 5.36
C GLN A 111 -8.12 6.26 6.10
N ARG A 112 -7.12 6.26 6.99
CA ARG A 112 -6.68 5.04 7.70
C ARG A 112 -7.51 4.74 8.95
N VAL A 113 -7.90 5.76 9.70
CA VAL A 113 -8.63 5.60 10.97
C VAL A 113 -10.14 5.56 10.76
N LEU A 114 -10.70 6.49 9.96
CA LEU A 114 -12.14 6.51 9.69
C LEU A 114 -12.53 5.71 8.43
N GLY A 115 -11.56 5.25 7.63
CA GLY A 115 -11.79 4.43 6.46
C GLY A 115 -12.52 5.13 5.31
N ARG A 116 -12.52 6.46 5.27
CA ARG A 116 -13.16 7.28 4.23
C ARG A 116 -12.26 8.39 3.71
N ASN A 117 -12.67 9.02 2.63
CA ASN A 117 -12.05 10.28 2.20
C ASN A 117 -12.50 11.45 3.06
N VAL A 118 -11.70 12.49 3.07
CA VAL A 118 -12.07 13.79 3.66
C VAL A 118 -13.26 14.37 2.89
N TYR A 119 -14.23 14.93 3.58
CA TYR A 119 -15.42 15.52 2.94
C TYR A 119 -15.13 16.83 2.22
N GLY A 120 -14.02 17.50 2.56
CA GLY A 120 -13.65 18.75 1.90
C GLY A 120 -12.51 19.48 2.61
N ASP A 121 -12.12 20.62 2.04
CA ASP A 121 -11.01 21.42 2.58
C ASP A 121 -11.28 21.99 3.95
N ARG A 122 -12.54 22.26 4.29
CA ARG A 122 -12.91 22.73 5.63
C ARG A 122 -12.54 21.72 6.72
N GLU A 123 -12.81 20.44 6.49
CA GLU A 123 -12.43 19.37 7.42
C GLU A 123 -10.91 19.29 7.58
N LYS A 124 -10.16 19.35 6.46
CA LYS A 124 -8.69 19.36 6.50
C LYS A 124 -8.15 20.54 7.30
N ILE A 125 -8.69 21.73 7.06
CA ILE A 125 -8.27 22.96 7.76
C ILE A 125 -8.54 22.83 9.25
N THR A 126 -9.74 22.40 9.63
CA THR A 126 -10.13 22.26 11.03
C THR A 126 -9.20 21.31 11.79
N TRP A 127 -8.97 20.14 11.25
CA TRP A 127 -8.07 19.18 11.87
C TRP A 127 -6.62 19.64 11.87
N SER A 128 -6.17 20.35 10.82
CA SER A 128 -4.82 20.92 10.79
C SER A 128 -4.61 21.99 11.86
N ILE A 129 -5.66 22.77 12.19
CA ILE A 129 -5.63 23.73 13.31
C ILE A 129 -5.49 23.00 14.65
N VAL A 130 -6.18 21.87 14.83
CA VAL A 130 -6.04 21.05 16.04
C VAL A 130 -4.61 20.53 16.19
N ILE A 131 -4.01 20.03 15.11
CA ILE A 131 -2.60 19.58 15.13
C ILE A 131 -1.66 20.74 15.50
N ALA A 132 -1.85 21.90 14.89
CA ALA A 132 -0.99 23.06 15.11
C ALA A 132 -1.12 23.65 16.52
N THR A 133 -2.32 23.58 17.13
CA THR A 133 -2.57 24.21 18.43
C THR A 133 -2.44 23.26 19.61
N LYS A 134 -2.80 21.99 19.43
CA LYS A 134 -2.87 20.99 20.51
C LYS A 134 -1.89 19.81 20.33
N GLY A 135 -1.26 19.73 19.17
CA GLY A 135 -0.34 18.65 18.84
C GLY A 135 -1.01 17.39 18.26
N ILE A 136 -0.15 16.46 17.87
CA ILE A 136 -0.56 15.21 17.20
C ILE A 136 -1.35 14.29 18.14
N GLU A 137 -0.99 14.20 19.40
CA GLU A 137 -1.63 13.32 20.37
C GLU A 137 -3.09 13.72 20.58
N ALA A 138 -3.35 15.00 20.85
CA ALA A 138 -4.70 15.50 21.00
C ALA A 138 -5.55 15.39 19.73
N PHE A 139 -4.92 15.47 18.56
CA PHE A 139 -5.60 15.22 17.29
C PHE A 139 -6.02 13.76 17.15
N ILE A 140 -5.11 12.81 17.43
CA ILE A 140 -5.40 11.38 17.35
C ILE A 140 -6.47 10.99 18.35
N ASP A 141 -6.39 11.48 19.59
CA ASP A 141 -7.40 11.23 20.62
C ASP A 141 -8.77 11.78 20.20
N ALA A 142 -8.83 13.01 19.71
CA ALA A 142 -10.08 13.59 19.23
C ALA A 142 -10.67 12.84 18.02
N LEU A 143 -9.82 12.24 17.17
CA LEU A 143 -10.26 11.46 16.03
C LEU A 143 -10.83 10.10 16.46
N LEU A 144 -10.18 9.41 17.40
CA LEU A 144 -10.60 8.12 17.95
C LEU A 144 -11.82 8.25 18.88
N ASP A 145 -11.98 9.38 19.54
CA ASP A 145 -13.13 9.69 20.39
C ASP A 145 -14.30 10.31 19.62
N SER A 146 -14.16 10.47 18.30
CA SER A 146 -15.25 10.99 17.48
C SER A 146 -16.43 10.02 17.43
N ASP A 147 -17.66 10.57 17.42
CA ASP A 147 -18.88 9.77 17.29
C ASP A 147 -18.85 8.89 16.04
N GLU A 148 -18.23 9.37 14.96
CA GLU A 148 -18.07 8.59 13.72
C GLU A 148 -17.23 7.35 13.94
N TYR A 149 -16.10 7.45 14.64
CA TYR A 149 -15.25 6.29 14.93
C TYR A 149 -15.97 5.31 15.86
N LEU A 150 -16.53 5.80 16.95
CA LEU A 150 -17.19 4.98 17.97
C LEU A 150 -18.39 4.23 17.41
N ASN A 151 -19.20 4.87 16.57
CA ASN A 151 -20.39 4.25 15.97
C ASN A 151 -20.03 3.17 14.91
N ASN A 152 -18.89 3.33 14.22
CA ASN A 152 -18.50 2.38 13.16
C ASN A 152 -17.59 1.25 13.63
N PHE A 153 -16.69 1.53 14.56
CA PHE A 153 -15.65 0.56 14.98
C PHE A 153 -15.69 0.26 16.47
N GLY A 154 -16.16 1.20 17.30
CA GLY A 154 -16.18 1.03 18.75
C GLY A 154 -14.79 0.84 19.34
N ASP A 155 -14.71 0.05 20.42
CA ASP A 155 -13.46 -0.26 21.11
C ASP A 155 -12.81 -1.56 20.66
N SER A 156 -13.56 -2.44 20.00
CA SER A 156 -13.22 -3.84 19.75
C SER A 156 -12.87 -4.14 18.29
N THR A 157 -13.22 -3.27 17.34
CA THR A 157 -13.10 -3.54 15.91
C THR A 157 -11.90 -2.81 15.31
N VAL A 158 -11.14 -3.52 14.48
CA VAL A 158 -10.06 -2.92 13.67
C VAL A 158 -10.67 -2.04 12.59
N PRO A 159 -10.23 -0.78 12.44
CA PRO A 159 -10.70 0.07 11.34
C PRO A 159 -10.44 -0.56 9.98
N TYR A 160 -11.39 -0.38 9.09
CA TYR A 160 -11.30 -0.86 7.70
C TYR A 160 -11.75 0.23 6.73
N GLN A 161 -11.38 0.08 5.46
CA GLN A 161 -11.81 1.01 4.42
C GLN A 161 -13.30 0.82 4.14
N ARG A 162 -14.11 1.84 4.44
CA ARG A 162 -15.55 1.84 4.20
C ARG A 162 -15.81 2.21 2.75
N ARG A 163 -16.53 1.35 2.05
CA ARG A 163 -16.95 1.56 0.66
C ARG A 163 -18.46 1.74 0.61
N ARG A 164 -18.91 2.73 -0.11
CA ARG A 164 -20.35 2.94 -0.31
C ARG A 164 -20.76 2.38 -1.66
N ILE A 165 -21.79 1.53 -1.64
CA ILE A 165 -22.44 1.02 -2.85
C ILE A 165 -23.90 1.45 -2.78
N LEU A 166 -24.32 2.28 -3.73
CA LEU A 166 -25.73 2.66 -3.85
C LEU A 166 -26.51 1.56 -4.58
N PRO A 167 -27.82 1.36 -4.27
CA PRO A 167 -28.62 0.27 -4.83
C PRO A 167 -28.68 0.26 -6.36
N SER A 168 -28.56 1.41 -6.99
CA SER A 168 -28.61 1.56 -8.45
C SER A 168 -27.26 1.42 -9.16
N ARG A 169 -26.18 1.12 -8.41
CA ARG A 169 -24.82 1.06 -8.98
C ARG A 169 -24.16 -0.25 -8.61
N THR A 170 -23.50 -0.88 -9.58
CA THR A 170 -22.74 -2.11 -9.40
C THR A 170 -21.33 -1.85 -8.84
N LYS A 171 -20.82 -0.62 -8.97
CA LYS A 171 -19.50 -0.23 -8.49
C LYS A 171 -19.64 0.79 -7.37
N GLY A 172 -19.01 0.52 -6.25
CA GLY A 172 -18.89 1.44 -5.11
C GLY A 172 -17.75 2.43 -5.29
N GLU A 173 -17.51 3.20 -4.24
CA GLU A 173 -16.36 4.10 -4.15
C GLU A 173 -15.05 3.33 -4.26
N VAL A 174 -14.05 3.96 -4.84
CA VAL A 174 -12.74 3.39 -5.01
C VAL A 174 -11.90 3.67 -3.77
N THR A 175 -11.59 2.65 -3.00
CA THR A 175 -10.88 2.78 -1.72
C THR A 175 -9.39 2.39 -1.79
N PHE A 176 -8.93 1.75 -2.86
CA PHE A 176 -7.55 1.27 -2.98
C PHE A 176 -6.48 2.38 -2.88
N ALA A 177 -6.83 3.64 -3.17
CA ALA A 177 -5.92 4.78 -3.01
C ALA A 177 -5.75 5.24 -1.56
N HIS A 178 -6.59 4.80 -0.63
CA HIS A 178 -6.53 5.16 0.79
C HIS A 178 -5.35 4.49 1.50
N THR A 179 -5.00 3.29 1.07
CA THR A 179 -3.79 2.59 1.53
C THR A 179 -2.89 2.33 0.34
N THR A 180 -1.63 2.70 0.45
CA THR A 180 -0.68 2.49 -0.65
C THR A 180 -0.41 0.99 -0.79
N ARG A 181 -0.84 0.42 -1.92
CA ARG A 181 -0.61 -0.98 -2.27
C ARG A 181 0.05 -1.07 -3.62
N TYR A 182 0.96 -2.02 -3.78
CA TYR A 182 1.61 -2.34 -5.05
C TYR A 182 0.96 -3.57 -5.72
N GLY A 183 -0.37 -3.70 -5.61
CA GLY A 183 -1.12 -4.73 -6.31
C GLY A 183 -1.25 -4.48 -7.81
N ALA A 184 -1.83 -5.46 -8.52
CA ALA A 184 -2.08 -5.37 -9.95
C ALA A 184 -2.94 -4.15 -10.32
N ASP A 185 -3.97 -3.88 -9.52
CA ASP A 185 -4.87 -2.74 -9.71
C ASP A 185 -4.17 -1.39 -9.65
N TYR A 186 -3.19 -1.25 -8.73
CA TYR A 186 -2.38 -0.04 -8.63
C TYR A 186 -1.44 0.07 -9.83
N ARG A 187 -0.80 -1.03 -10.21
CA ARG A 187 0.09 -1.10 -11.38
C ARG A 187 -0.62 -0.69 -12.67
N ASP A 188 -1.86 -1.15 -12.85
CA ASP A 188 -2.64 -0.88 -14.08
C ASP A 188 -3.11 0.58 -14.17
N ARG A 189 -3.13 1.29 -13.03
CA ARG A 189 -3.48 2.73 -12.94
C ARG A 189 -2.28 3.65 -13.03
N LEU A 190 -1.09 3.14 -12.80
CA LEU A 190 0.13 3.92 -13.04
C LEU A 190 0.12 4.34 -14.52
N PRO A 191 0.49 5.60 -14.83
CA PRO A 191 0.65 6.02 -16.20
C PRO A 191 1.59 5.02 -16.87
N LYS A 192 1.07 4.26 -17.82
CA LYS A 192 1.87 3.31 -18.58
C LYS A 192 2.97 4.12 -19.21
N GLN A 193 4.18 3.99 -18.68
CA GLN A 193 5.34 4.54 -19.35
C GLN A 193 5.39 3.85 -20.70
N VAL A 194 4.92 4.56 -21.70
CA VAL A 194 5.20 4.20 -23.07
C VAL A 194 6.70 4.42 -23.21
N PHE A 195 7.47 3.39 -22.84
CA PHE A 195 8.82 3.29 -23.34
C PHE A 195 8.65 3.26 -24.85
N LYS A 196 8.69 4.42 -25.47
CA LYS A 196 9.03 4.50 -26.87
C LYS A 196 10.40 3.79 -26.93
N ARG A 197 10.35 2.55 -27.34
CA ARG A 197 11.51 1.77 -27.64
C ARG A 197 12.01 2.41 -28.94
N ASP A 198 12.63 3.58 -28.81
CA ASP A 198 13.49 4.07 -29.83
C ASP A 198 14.44 2.93 -30.10
N LYS A 199 14.40 2.40 -31.32
CA LYS A 199 15.28 1.29 -31.75
C LYS A 199 16.76 1.62 -31.55
N GLY A 200 17.09 2.84 -31.09
CA GLY A 200 18.41 3.33 -30.69
C GLY A 200 18.53 3.67 -29.21
N ALA A 201 17.45 3.61 -28.40
CA ALA A 201 17.53 4.01 -27.01
C ALA A 201 18.25 2.97 -26.17
N ALA A 202 19.37 3.42 -25.74
CA ALA A 202 20.07 3.08 -24.53
C ALA A 202 19.77 1.67 -24.02
N ARG A 203 20.33 0.70 -24.68
CA ARG A 203 20.83 -0.46 -23.95
C ARG A 203 21.58 0.10 -22.75
N LEU A 204 21.53 -0.61 -21.63
CA LEU A 204 22.35 -0.34 -20.44
C LEU A 204 23.86 -0.50 -20.77
N ASP A 205 24.31 0.17 -21.83
CA ASP A 205 25.65 0.05 -22.39
C ASP A 205 26.70 0.71 -21.54
N TYR A 206 26.26 1.56 -20.59
CA TYR A 206 27.16 2.22 -19.62
C TYR A 206 27.81 1.25 -18.64
N LEU A 207 27.19 0.08 -18.38
CA LEU A 207 27.74 -0.97 -17.50
C LEU A 207 28.46 -2.08 -18.26
N ARG A 208 28.47 -2.02 -19.59
CA ARG A 208 29.14 -3.04 -20.40
C ARG A 208 30.59 -2.67 -20.66
N TRP A 209 31.46 -3.63 -20.48
CA TRP A 209 32.87 -3.52 -20.89
C TRP A 209 32.96 -3.30 -22.40
N GLU A 210 34.02 -2.62 -22.87
CA GLU A 210 34.16 -2.32 -24.30
C GLU A 210 34.15 -3.57 -25.18
N TRP A 211 34.76 -4.68 -24.71
CA TRP A 211 34.73 -5.97 -25.43
C TRP A 211 33.33 -6.59 -25.55
N GLN A 212 32.38 -6.19 -24.68
CA GLN A 212 30.98 -6.62 -24.76
C GLN A 212 30.14 -5.72 -25.70
N LYS A 213 30.61 -4.49 -25.95
CA LYS A 213 29.95 -3.55 -26.87
C LYS A 213 30.31 -3.84 -28.32
N SER A 214 31.58 -4.12 -28.57
CA SER A 214 32.11 -4.46 -29.90
C SER A 214 33.04 -5.66 -29.77
N GLN A 215 32.63 -6.79 -30.30
CA GLN A 215 33.53 -7.95 -30.36
C GLN A 215 34.72 -7.61 -31.26
N PRO A 216 35.97 -7.88 -30.83
CA PRO A 216 37.12 -7.72 -31.71
C PRO A 216 36.91 -8.50 -33.01
N ALA A 217 37.20 -7.90 -34.15
CA ALA A 217 37.00 -8.51 -35.45
C ALA A 217 37.72 -9.90 -35.62
N ILE A 218 38.77 -10.12 -34.83
CA ILE A 218 39.47 -11.37 -34.73
C ILE A 218 38.59 -12.51 -34.23
N ILE A 219 37.78 -12.26 -33.18
CA ILE A 219 36.88 -13.30 -32.61
C ILE A 219 35.83 -13.73 -33.64
N GLY A 220 35.25 -12.77 -34.38
CA GLY A 220 34.34 -13.08 -35.48
C GLY A 220 34.98 -13.93 -36.60
N LYS A 221 36.21 -13.62 -36.98
CA LYS A 221 36.94 -14.40 -37.98
C LYS A 221 37.30 -15.79 -37.49
N ILE A 222 37.73 -15.94 -36.24
CA ILE A 222 38.02 -17.25 -35.63
C ILE A 222 36.73 -18.07 -35.54
N GLY A 223 35.65 -17.52 -35.10
CA GLY A 223 34.35 -18.19 -35.04
C GLY A 223 33.86 -18.64 -36.41
N ALA A 224 33.96 -17.80 -37.42
CA ALA A 224 33.65 -18.18 -38.80
C ALA A 224 34.54 -19.33 -39.29
N GLY A 225 35.85 -19.29 -38.97
CA GLY A 225 36.78 -20.37 -39.31
C GLY A 225 36.38 -21.74 -38.72
N PHE A 226 35.99 -21.76 -37.47
CA PHE A 226 35.50 -22.99 -36.82
C PHE A 226 34.20 -23.50 -37.45
N VAL A 227 33.27 -22.62 -37.79
CA VAL A 227 32.01 -23.00 -38.45
C VAL A 227 32.31 -23.61 -39.83
N TYR A 228 33.16 -22.99 -40.65
CA TYR A 228 33.51 -23.51 -41.97
C TYR A 228 34.29 -24.83 -41.88
N ALA A 229 35.19 -24.98 -40.91
CA ALA A 229 35.90 -26.23 -40.68
C ALA A 229 34.95 -27.37 -40.27
N GLY A 230 33.98 -27.06 -39.39
CA GLY A 230 32.94 -28.01 -38.97
C GLY A 230 32.05 -28.45 -40.14
N VAL A 231 31.57 -27.50 -40.93
CA VAL A 231 30.75 -27.80 -42.12
C VAL A 231 31.54 -28.61 -43.14
N GLY A 232 32.82 -28.25 -43.39
CA GLY A 232 33.71 -29.01 -44.29
C GLY A 232 33.93 -30.43 -43.79
N PHE A 233 34.17 -30.64 -42.49
CA PHE A 233 34.33 -31.95 -41.90
C PHE A 233 33.08 -32.84 -42.05
N VAL A 234 31.90 -32.27 -41.77
CA VAL A 234 30.62 -32.99 -42.00
C VAL A 234 30.42 -33.33 -43.46
N GLY A 235 30.78 -32.45 -44.40
CA GLY A 235 30.73 -32.70 -45.83
C GLY A 235 31.64 -33.87 -46.25
N ILE A 236 32.87 -33.94 -45.72
CA ILE A 236 33.81 -35.04 -45.97
C ILE A 236 33.22 -36.33 -45.40
N LEU A 237 32.66 -36.37 -44.22
CA LEU A 237 32.04 -37.57 -43.65
C LEU A 237 30.88 -38.07 -44.50
N ILE A 238 30.05 -37.20 -45.01
CA ILE A 238 28.92 -37.54 -45.88
C ILE A 238 29.49 -38.17 -47.18
N LEU A 239 30.50 -37.55 -47.73
CA LEU A 239 31.14 -38.05 -48.99
C LEU A 239 31.81 -39.41 -48.78
N ALA A 240 32.48 -39.63 -47.64
CA ALA A 240 33.08 -40.91 -47.27
C ALA A 240 32.03 -42.04 -47.18
N VAL A 241 30.88 -41.73 -46.53
CA VAL A 241 29.76 -42.68 -46.45
C VAL A 241 29.19 -43.01 -47.84
N PHE A 242 29.06 -42.00 -48.73
CA PHE A 242 28.59 -42.25 -50.11
C PHE A 242 29.56 -43.03 -50.97
N LEU A 243 30.87 -42.91 -50.73
CA LEU A 243 31.89 -43.60 -51.46
C LEU A 243 32.25 -44.99 -50.90
N GLY A 244 31.62 -45.36 -49.78
CA GLY A 244 31.84 -46.66 -49.14
C GLY A 244 33.21 -46.78 -48.46
N LEU A 245 33.86 -45.66 -48.11
CA LEU A 245 35.14 -45.56 -47.40
C LEU A 245 34.94 -45.52 -45.90
#